data_75876eb4022248ed80a1944c5ee00caf
#
_entry.id   75876eb4022248ed80a1944c5ee00caf
#
_cell.length_a   1.000
_cell.length_b   1.000
_cell.length_c   1.000
_cell.angle_alpha   90.00
_cell.angle_beta   90.00
_cell.angle_gamma   90.00
#
_symmetry.space_group_name_H-M   'P 1'
#
loop_
_entity.id
_entity.type
_entity.pdbx_description
1 polymer ?
#
loop_
_entity_poly.entity_id
_entity_poly.type
_entity_poly.pdbx_seq_one_letter_code
_entity_poly.pdbx_strand_id
1 'polypeptide(L)'
;AFVRSPTADQAQLSRSELSTWMGLLAPESRKGLIRLLQAPVLSRRSLGRQLLSSWGAGPLLDALGELIRVEDGRHINPSLVLSTLEQLLERQETVSTLDVLEALPTPQLRLDLDALVAAANRWRLELKRHQALMRTLAREEARLQPLQGRERSASADAPRHATLAVGHRSRPLRLERWIPQSPRADRTWVLMMPGLGGDPNHFHWLARSLMQAGWPVLVLEHPGSDAAAVQGLLEGRQSFDGAAALRDRLADLAAVLEAQQRGDLNIPGTEVVLMGHSLGALTALLASGAELVPGMAQRCEAALAGLPLTNLSELLQCELAAGRVLDGNEMDSLPRAVVGLNGFGGLIWPHRASRALSIPLLMVGGTLDLITPPLDEQLALLAGLAEHP
;
A
#
# COMPACT_ATOMS: atom_id res chain seq x y z
N ALA A 1 17.43 -29.57 -10.55
CA ALA A 1 17.32 -30.89 -9.93
C ALA A 1 16.56 -30.73 -8.63
N PHE A 2 15.30 -31.16 -8.58
CA PHE A 2 14.53 -31.20 -7.35
C PHE A 2 15.01 -32.41 -6.55
N VAL A 3 15.59 -32.17 -5.40
CA VAL A 3 15.82 -33.19 -4.39
C VAL A 3 14.44 -33.60 -3.87
N ARG A 4 14.11 -34.88 -3.98
CA ARG A 4 12.92 -35.46 -3.32
C ARG A 4 13.06 -35.16 -1.83
N SER A 5 12.04 -34.58 -1.24
CA SER A 5 11.94 -34.33 0.20
C SER A 5 12.16 -35.65 0.95
N PRO A 6 13.04 -35.66 1.96
CA PRO A 6 12.95 -36.64 3.02
C PRO A 6 11.60 -36.52 3.70
N THR A 7 11.04 -37.61 4.15
CA THR A 7 9.80 -37.65 4.94
C THR A 7 9.87 -36.66 6.11
N ALA A 8 8.75 -36.04 6.47
CA ALA A 8 8.61 -34.94 7.44
C ALA A 8 9.36 -35.13 8.78
N ASP A 9 9.76 -36.33 9.14
CA ASP A 9 10.52 -36.64 10.35
C ASP A 9 12.03 -36.33 10.31
N GLN A 10 12.58 -35.89 9.18
CA GLN A 10 14.03 -35.74 9.01
C GLN A 10 14.55 -34.31 8.84
N ALA A 11 13.73 -33.31 8.90
CA ALA A 11 14.16 -31.91 8.72
C ALA A 11 14.52 -31.22 10.05
N GLN A 12 15.32 -31.87 10.91
CA GLN A 12 15.91 -31.22 12.09
C GLN A 12 17.13 -30.43 11.67
N LEU A 13 17.06 -29.10 11.73
CA LEU A 13 18.23 -28.23 11.55
C LEU A 13 18.72 -27.74 12.91
N SER A 14 19.70 -28.43 13.47
CA SER A 14 20.54 -27.88 14.53
C SER A 14 21.48 -26.80 13.93
N ARG A 15 22.03 -25.89 14.75
CA ARG A 15 23.05 -24.90 14.32
C ARG A 15 24.22 -25.55 13.54
N SER A 16 24.62 -26.77 13.93
CA SER A 16 25.65 -27.55 13.23
C SER A 16 25.17 -28.08 11.90
N GLU A 17 23.88 -28.38 11.76
CA GLU A 17 23.28 -28.90 10.52
C GLU A 17 23.02 -27.81 9.49
N LEU A 18 22.71 -26.57 9.91
CA LEU A 18 22.64 -25.43 8.99
C LEU A 18 23.96 -25.26 8.22
N SER A 19 25.08 -25.42 8.91
CA SER A 19 26.42 -25.37 8.30
C SER A 19 26.65 -26.55 7.35
N THR A 20 26.17 -27.74 7.69
CA THR A 20 26.26 -28.96 6.88
C THR A 20 25.35 -28.86 5.63
N TRP A 21 24.11 -28.40 5.79
CA TRP A 21 23.20 -28.15 4.68
C TRP A 21 23.72 -27.06 3.74
N MET A 22 24.26 -25.98 4.29
CA MET A 22 24.92 -24.96 3.48
C MET A 22 26.13 -25.52 2.72
N GLY A 23 26.77 -26.58 3.25
CA GLY A 23 27.82 -27.32 2.59
C GLY A 23 27.38 -28.05 1.33
N LEU A 24 26.11 -28.46 1.27
CA LEU A 24 25.55 -29.18 0.11
C LEU A 24 25.09 -28.23 -1.02
N LEU A 25 24.98 -26.93 -0.74
CA LEU A 25 24.61 -25.95 -1.78
C LEU A 25 25.81 -25.64 -2.68
N ALA A 26 25.53 -25.41 -3.96
CA ALA A 26 26.53 -24.87 -4.87
C ALA A 26 27.14 -23.56 -4.29
N PRO A 27 28.46 -23.30 -4.47
CA PRO A 27 29.13 -22.18 -3.85
C PRO A 27 28.45 -20.81 -4.03
N GLU A 28 27.90 -20.56 -5.22
CA GLU A 28 27.18 -19.32 -5.51
C GLU A 28 25.82 -19.24 -4.80
N SER A 29 25.10 -20.35 -4.73
CA SER A 29 23.83 -20.43 -3.99
C SER A 29 24.05 -20.24 -2.48
N ARG A 30 25.12 -20.81 -1.95
CA ARG A 30 25.55 -20.63 -0.56
C ARG A 30 25.86 -19.17 -0.25
N LYS A 31 26.69 -18.50 -1.08
CA LYS A 31 26.99 -17.08 -0.94
C LYS A 31 25.73 -16.21 -0.99
N GLY A 32 24.81 -16.52 -1.92
CA GLY A 32 23.53 -15.83 -2.04
C GLY A 32 22.69 -15.96 -0.78
N LEU A 33 22.56 -17.19 -0.25
CA LEU A 33 21.80 -17.46 0.97
C LEU A 33 22.42 -16.79 2.20
N ILE A 34 23.75 -16.86 2.37
CA ILE A 34 24.45 -16.20 3.47
C ILE A 34 24.21 -14.68 3.41
N ARG A 35 24.34 -14.07 2.24
CA ARG A 35 24.08 -12.63 2.07
C ARG A 35 22.63 -12.28 2.43
N LEU A 36 21.67 -13.10 2.02
CA LEU A 36 20.26 -12.90 2.34
C LEU A 36 20.01 -12.99 3.86
N LEU A 37 20.56 -14.00 4.51
CA LEU A 37 20.40 -14.20 5.96
C LEU A 37 21.12 -13.11 6.80
N GLN A 38 22.23 -12.58 6.30
CA GLN A 38 23.00 -11.52 6.95
C GLN A 38 22.55 -10.11 6.55
N ALA A 39 21.70 -9.98 5.52
CA ALA A 39 21.17 -8.68 5.14
C ALA A 39 20.37 -8.08 6.31
N PRO A 40 20.54 -6.79 6.62
CA PRO A 40 19.75 -6.13 7.65
C PRO A 40 18.29 -6.10 7.19
N VAL A 41 17.44 -6.79 7.93
CA VAL A 41 15.98 -6.83 7.67
C VAL A 41 15.28 -5.71 8.44
N LEU A 42 15.79 -5.40 9.63
CA LEU A 42 15.24 -4.41 10.54
C LEU A 42 16.34 -3.49 11.04
N SER A 43 16.01 -2.21 11.22
CA SER A 43 16.88 -1.29 11.95
C SER A 43 16.07 -0.57 13.05
N ARG A 44 16.80 -0.14 14.10
CA ARG A 44 16.20 0.64 15.19
C ARG A 44 15.52 1.92 14.67
N ARG A 45 16.00 2.47 13.56
CA ARG A 45 15.46 3.68 12.93
C ARG A 45 14.34 3.38 11.92
N SER A 46 14.40 2.23 11.24
CA SER A 46 13.45 1.93 10.15
C SER A 46 12.23 1.14 10.60
N LEU A 47 12.30 0.50 11.76
CA LEU A 47 11.17 -0.21 12.35
C LEU A 47 11.18 0.05 13.85
N GLY A 48 10.77 1.21 14.24
CA GLY A 48 10.54 1.49 15.65
C GLY A 48 9.66 0.40 16.27
N ARG A 49 9.81 0.19 17.59
CA ARG A 49 9.04 -0.79 18.39
C ARG A 49 7.55 -0.82 18.04
N GLN A 50 7.02 0.26 17.48
CA GLN A 50 5.61 0.38 17.14
C GLN A 50 5.22 -0.25 15.81
N LEU A 51 6.13 -0.42 14.86
CA LEU A 51 5.82 -1.24 13.67
C LEU A 51 5.69 -2.71 14.04
N LEU A 52 6.49 -3.16 15.01
CA LEU A 52 6.40 -4.52 15.57
C LEU A 52 5.17 -4.70 16.47
N SER A 53 4.64 -3.63 17.04
CA SER A 53 3.40 -3.60 17.82
C SER A 53 2.18 -3.13 17.03
N SER A 54 2.37 -2.76 15.76
CA SER A 54 1.31 -2.27 14.89
C SER A 54 0.53 -3.42 14.24
N TRP A 55 -0.62 -3.07 13.69
CA TRP A 55 -1.52 -3.94 12.97
C TRP A 55 -0.86 -4.82 11.88
N GLY A 56 0.20 -4.34 11.24
CA GLY A 56 0.91 -5.10 10.18
C GLY A 56 1.88 -6.15 10.72
N ALA A 57 2.34 -6.03 11.97
CA ALA A 57 3.31 -6.96 12.53
C ALA A 57 2.70 -8.31 12.88
N GLY A 58 1.49 -8.34 13.46
CA GLY A 58 0.80 -9.57 13.81
C GLY A 58 0.73 -10.55 12.64
N PRO A 59 0.06 -10.22 11.53
CA PRO A 59 -0.05 -11.09 10.36
C PRO A 59 1.29 -11.50 9.74
N LEU A 60 2.29 -10.60 9.74
CA LEU A 60 3.63 -10.93 9.24
C LEU A 60 4.37 -11.88 10.17
N LEU A 61 4.26 -11.70 11.48
CA LEU A 61 4.87 -12.58 12.47
C LEU A 61 4.18 -13.94 12.49
N ASP A 62 2.86 -14.00 12.36
CA ASP A 62 2.09 -15.23 12.25
C ASP A 62 2.54 -16.01 10.98
N ALA A 63 2.65 -15.34 9.86
CA ALA A 63 3.11 -15.94 8.61
C ALA A 63 4.57 -16.44 8.68
N LEU A 64 5.46 -15.71 9.37
CA LEU A 64 6.82 -16.18 9.66
C LEU A 64 6.80 -17.34 10.66
N GLY A 65 5.91 -17.30 11.64
CA GLY A 65 5.71 -18.36 12.60
C GLY A 65 5.32 -19.69 11.95
N GLU A 66 4.52 -19.66 10.88
CA GLU A 66 4.16 -20.85 10.11
C GLU A 66 5.37 -21.53 9.43
N LEU A 67 6.41 -20.77 9.11
CA LEU A 67 7.61 -21.29 8.46
C LEU A 67 8.60 -21.92 9.44
N ILE A 68 8.46 -21.66 10.73
CA ILE A 68 9.40 -22.09 11.77
C ILE A 68 8.70 -22.98 12.78
N ARG A 69 9.25 -24.17 13.02
CA ARG A 69 8.79 -25.10 14.05
C ARG A 69 9.84 -25.21 15.15
N VAL A 70 9.38 -25.37 16.37
CA VAL A 70 10.22 -25.68 17.54
C VAL A 70 10.37 -27.19 17.70
N GLU A 71 11.21 -27.64 18.64
CA GLU A 71 11.61 -29.04 18.84
C GLU A 71 10.42 -30.00 18.97
N ASP A 72 9.33 -29.57 19.57
CA ASP A 72 8.10 -30.39 19.75
C ASP A 72 7.19 -30.42 18.48
N GLY A 73 7.65 -29.87 17.38
CA GLY A 73 6.92 -29.85 16.11
C GLY A 73 5.85 -28.77 16.01
N ARG A 74 5.59 -27.99 17.07
CA ARG A 74 4.66 -26.84 17.02
C ARG A 74 5.28 -25.66 16.28
N HIS A 75 4.44 -24.80 15.74
CA HIS A 75 4.86 -23.52 15.22
C HIS A 75 5.43 -22.63 16.31
N ILE A 76 6.44 -21.83 15.97
CA ILE A 76 7.01 -20.89 16.92
C ILE A 76 5.95 -19.85 17.32
N ASN A 77 5.93 -19.52 18.62
CA ASN A 77 5.02 -18.48 19.09
C ASN A 77 5.45 -17.10 18.52
N PRO A 78 4.59 -16.41 17.77
CA PRO A 78 4.87 -15.09 17.22
C PRO A 78 5.33 -14.08 18.27
N SER A 79 4.78 -14.12 19.48
CA SER A 79 5.18 -13.25 20.59
C SER A 79 6.62 -13.49 21.03
N LEU A 80 7.15 -14.70 20.88
CA LEU A 80 8.54 -15.01 21.19
C LEU A 80 9.47 -14.41 20.14
N VAL A 81 9.09 -14.47 18.87
CA VAL A 81 9.83 -13.81 17.76
C VAL A 81 9.86 -12.30 17.99
N LEU A 82 8.72 -11.71 18.34
CA LEU A 82 8.60 -10.28 18.61
C LEU A 82 9.50 -9.86 19.78
N SER A 83 9.41 -10.54 20.92
CA SER A 83 10.24 -10.20 22.10
C SER A 83 11.74 -10.37 21.83
N THR A 84 12.12 -11.36 21.02
CA THR A 84 13.51 -11.55 20.59
C THR A 84 13.97 -10.40 19.69
N LEU A 85 13.15 -9.97 18.74
CA LEU A 85 13.42 -8.81 17.89
C LEU A 85 13.58 -7.53 18.70
N GLU A 86 12.68 -7.28 19.66
CA GLU A 86 12.76 -6.13 20.57
C GLU A 86 14.08 -6.11 21.35
N GLN A 87 14.46 -7.24 21.97
CA GLN A 87 15.71 -7.37 22.70
C GLN A 87 16.97 -7.15 21.81
N LEU A 88 16.94 -7.67 20.58
CA LEU A 88 18.01 -7.44 19.62
C LEU A 88 18.13 -5.96 19.24
N LEU A 89 17.00 -5.31 18.93
CA LEU A 89 16.95 -3.88 18.58
C LEU A 89 17.36 -2.96 19.76
N GLU A 90 17.24 -3.43 21.01
CA GLU A 90 17.79 -2.70 22.17
C GLU A 90 19.32 -2.72 22.20
N ARG A 91 19.93 -3.80 21.73
CA ARG A 91 21.38 -4.05 21.82
C ARG A 91 22.14 -3.59 20.58
N GLN A 92 21.51 -3.66 19.40
CA GLN A 92 22.15 -3.36 18.13
C GLN A 92 21.28 -2.47 17.23
N GLU A 93 21.90 -1.74 16.31
CA GLU A 93 21.23 -0.78 15.45
C GLU A 93 20.47 -1.46 14.32
N THR A 94 20.97 -2.59 13.84
CA THR A 94 20.36 -3.38 12.74
C THR A 94 20.30 -4.84 13.14
N VAL A 95 19.22 -5.50 12.73
CA VAL A 95 18.95 -6.93 12.98
C VAL A 95 18.81 -7.64 11.65
N SER A 96 19.55 -8.71 11.47
CA SER A 96 19.42 -9.63 10.33
C SER A 96 18.54 -10.83 10.68
N THR A 97 18.10 -11.57 9.68
CA THR A 97 17.38 -12.83 9.89
C THR A 97 18.23 -13.82 10.70
N LEU A 98 19.54 -13.85 10.46
CA LEU A 98 20.47 -14.70 11.18
C LEU A 98 20.51 -14.35 12.66
N ASP A 99 20.59 -13.05 13.00
CA ASP A 99 20.60 -12.59 14.39
C ASP A 99 19.35 -13.05 15.14
N VAL A 100 18.17 -12.99 14.48
CA VAL A 100 16.91 -13.47 15.09
C VAL A 100 16.97 -14.97 15.33
N LEU A 101 17.36 -15.76 14.33
CA LEU A 101 17.46 -17.21 14.44
C LEU A 101 18.46 -17.64 15.55
N GLU A 102 19.57 -16.90 15.71
CA GLU A 102 20.55 -17.16 16.74
C GLU A 102 20.11 -16.75 18.16
N ALA A 103 19.30 -15.70 18.25
CA ALA A 103 18.83 -15.17 19.54
C ALA A 103 17.58 -15.86 20.09
N LEU A 104 16.85 -16.62 19.25
CA LEU A 104 15.68 -17.34 19.71
C LEU A 104 16.05 -18.34 20.80
N PRO A 105 15.36 -18.36 21.96
CA PRO A 105 15.70 -19.19 23.12
C PRO A 105 15.23 -20.65 22.94
N THR A 106 15.46 -21.21 21.78
CA THR A 106 15.12 -22.58 21.44
C THR A 106 16.36 -23.33 20.95
N PRO A 107 16.70 -24.49 21.51
CA PRO A 107 17.92 -25.20 21.16
C PRO A 107 17.89 -25.73 19.72
N GLN A 108 16.71 -26.00 19.19
CA GLN A 108 16.52 -26.48 17.83
C GLN A 108 15.35 -25.78 17.16
N LEU A 109 15.61 -25.26 15.95
CA LEU A 109 14.61 -24.71 15.05
C LEU A 109 14.52 -25.61 13.82
N ARG A 110 13.31 -25.88 13.39
CA ARG A 110 13.03 -26.60 12.14
C ARG A 110 12.36 -25.65 11.17
N LEU A 111 12.84 -25.61 9.94
CA LEU A 111 12.13 -24.97 8.84
C LEU A 111 11.04 -25.92 8.34
N ASP A 112 9.79 -25.45 8.32
CA ASP A 112 8.70 -26.14 7.65
C ASP A 112 8.89 -26.02 6.13
N LEU A 113 9.54 -27.04 5.55
CA LEU A 113 9.83 -27.05 4.12
C LEU A 113 8.56 -27.14 3.27
N ASP A 114 7.50 -27.78 3.77
CA ASP A 114 6.24 -27.88 3.05
C ASP A 114 5.54 -26.53 3.02
N ALA A 115 5.52 -25.79 4.14
CA ALA A 115 5.01 -24.42 4.20
C ALA A 115 5.82 -23.48 3.31
N LEU A 116 7.16 -23.60 3.31
CA LEU A 116 8.05 -22.81 2.45
C LEU A 116 7.80 -23.10 0.95
N VAL A 117 7.68 -24.37 0.59
CA VAL A 117 7.37 -24.79 -0.80
C VAL A 117 5.98 -24.30 -1.21
N ALA A 118 5.00 -24.38 -0.32
CA ALA A 118 3.64 -23.88 -0.58
C ALA A 118 3.66 -22.36 -0.81
N ALA A 119 4.36 -21.60 0.04
CA ALA A 119 4.52 -20.15 -0.12
C ALA A 119 5.24 -19.79 -1.43
N ALA A 120 6.35 -20.48 -1.75
CA ALA A 120 7.09 -20.27 -2.99
C ALA A 120 6.26 -20.60 -4.23
N ASN A 121 5.44 -21.66 -4.18
CA ASN A 121 4.55 -22.04 -5.29
C ASN A 121 3.42 -21.01 -5.47
N ARG A 122 2.82 -20.52 -4.40
CA ARG A 122 1.83 -19.40 -4.47
C ARG A 122 2.46 -18.21 -5.15
N TRP A 123 3.61 -17.75 -4.66
CA TRP A 123 4.31 -16.60 -5.24
C TRP A 123 4.67 -16.78 -6.71
N ARG A 124 5.17 -17.98 -7.07
CA ARG A 124 5.47 -18.31 -8.47
C ARG A 124 4.22 -18.30 -9.36
N LEU A 125 3.08 -18.75 -8.84
CA LEU A 125 1.81 -18.74 -9.57
C LEU A 125 1.36 -17.29 -9.82
N GLU A 126 1.39 -16.46 -8.79
CA GLU A 126 1.01 -15.03 -8.91
C GLU A 126 1.92 -14.27 -9.87
N LEU A 127 3.24 -14.46 -9.78
CA LEU A 127 4.17 -13.88 -10.75
C LEU A 127 3.88 -14.32 -12.20
N LYS A 128 3.53 -15.58 -12.42
CA LYS A 128 3.16 -16.07 -13.75
C LYS A 128 1.87 -15.45 -14.26
N ARG A 129 0.84 -15.33 -13.41
CA ARG A 129 -0.44 -14.67 -13.74
C ARG A 129 -0.19 -13.22 -14.13
N HIS A 130 0.58 -12.53 -13.31
CA HIS A 130 0.97 -11.13 -13.54
C HIS A 130 1.71 -10.95 -14.87
N GLN A 131 2.73 -11.78 -15.12
CA GLN A 131 3.49 -11.74 -16.37
C GLN A 131 2.63 -12.07 -17.59
N ALA A 132 1.70 -13.01 -17.49
CA ALA A 132 0.80 -13.36 -18.59
C ALA A 132 -0.10 -12.17 -18.94
N LEU A 133 -0.69 -11.52 -17.94
CA LEU A 133 -1.51 -10.31 -18.13
C LEU A 133 -0.70 -9.17 -18.74
N MET A 134 0.49 -8.88 -18.20
CA MET A 134 1.35 -7.81 -18.72
C MET A 134 1.72 -8.04 -20.19
N ARG A 135 1.99 -9.30 -20.60
CA ARG A 135 2.24 -9.63 -22.01
C ARG A 135 1.01 -9.40 -22.89
N THR A 136 -0.18 -9.66 -22.38
CA THR A 136 -1.43 -9.41 -23.12
C THR A 136 -1.65 -7.93 -23.30
N LEU A 137 -1.55 -7.14 -22.22
CA LEU A 137 -1.70 -5.68 -22.27
C LEU A 137 -0.64 -5.03 -23.16
N ALA A 138 0.64 -5.46 -23.08
CA ALA A 138 1.69 -4.93 -23.94
C ALA A 138 1.47 -5.19 -25.44
N ARG A 139 0.78 -6.28 -25.81
CA ARG A 139 0.41 -6.54 -27.22
C ARG A 139 -0.70 -5.58 -27.71
N GLU A 140 -1.59 -5.19 -26.83
CA GLU A 140 -2.66 -4.23 -27.15
C GLU A 140 -2.13 -2.80 -27.17
N GLU A 141 -1.25 -2.43 -26.25
CA GLU A 141 -0.63 -1.12 -26.16
C GLU A 141 0.22 -0.76 -27.38
N ALA A 142 0.82 -1.74 -28.06
CA ALA A 142 1.57 -1.52 -29.30
C ALA A 142 0.72 -0.87 -30.43
N ARG A 143 -0.60 -0.76 -30.26
CA ARG A 143 -1.51 -0.05 -31.17
C ARG A 143 -1.73 1.41 -30.81
N LEU A 144 -1.34 1.82 -29.58
CA LEU A 144 -1.46 3.22 -29.16
C LEU A 144 -0.26 4.01 -29.70
N GLN A 145 -0.53 5.07 -30.42
CA GLN A 145 0.54 5.99 -30.85
C GLN A 145 1.16 6.64 -29.60
N PRO A 146 2.49 6.72 -29.52
CA PRO A 146 3.14 7.45 -28.44
C PRO A 146 2.60 8.89 -28.43
N LEU A 147 2.13 9.34 -27.28
CA LEU A 147 1.84 10.75 -27.08
C LEU A 147 3.11 11.51 -27.37
N GLN A 148 3.11 12.32 -28.44
CA GLN A 148 4.22 13.22 -28.71
C GLN A 148 4.40 14.11 -27.49
N GLY A 149 5.50 13.89 -26.75
CA GLY A 149 5.82 14.69 -25.60
C GLY A 149 5.92 16.14 -26.00
N ARG A 150 5.01 16.98 -25.54
CA ARG A 150 5.25 18.43 -25.55
C ARG A 150 6.55 18.64 -24.81
N GLU A 151 7.51 19.29 -25.48
CA GLU A 151 8.76 19.69 -24.84
C GLU A 151 8.43 20.36 -23.51
N ARG A 152 9.01 19.81 -22.45
CA ARG A 152 8.87 20.38 -21.11
C ARG A 152 9.52 21.76 -21.13
N SER A 153 8.74 22.79 -21.31
CA SER A 153 9.19 24.14 -20.99
C SER A 153 9.59 24.09 -19.50
N ALA A 154 10.82 24.44 -19.22
CA ALA A 154 11.33 24.61 -17.85
C ALA A 154 10.74 25.89 -17.25
N SER A 155 9.41 25.94 -17.17
CA SER A 155 8.68 27.03 -16.55
C SER A 155 8.93 27.01 -15.06
N ALA A 156 9.24 28.15 -14.49
CA ALA A 156 9.46 28.36 -13.06
C ALA A 156 8.15 28.33 -12.25
N ASP A 157 7.13 27.63 -12.76
CA ASP A 157 5.81 27.56 -12.13
C ASP A 157 5.91 26.81 -10.80
N ALA A 158 5.69 27.52 -9.72
CA ALA A 158 5.62 27.00 -8.37
C ALA A 158 4.17 27.06 -7.87
N PRO A 159 3.76 26.14 -6.97
CA PRO A 159 2.44 26.20 -6.36
C PRO A 159 2.27 27.44 -5.48
N ARG A 160 1.05 27.89 -5.37
CA ARG A 160 0.67 28.86 -4.33
C ARG A 160 0.20 28.08 -3.11
N HIS A 161 0.89 28.24 -2.00
CA HIS A 161 0.51 27.59 -0.74
C HIS A 161 -0.66 28.32 -0.10
N ALA A 162 -1.57 27.56 0.50
CA ALA A 162 -2.67 28.04 1.30
C ALA A 162 -2.90 27.10 2.48
N THR A 163 -3.65 27.56 3.46
CA THR A 163 -4.09 26.74 4.59
C THR A 163 -5.58 26.87 4.77
N LEU A 164 -6.24 25.80 5.20
CA LEU A 164 -7.66 25.77 5.52
C LEU A 164 -7.84 25.29 6.95
N ALA A 165 -8.36 26.15 7.83
CA ALA A 165 -8.73 25.76 9.18
C ALA A 165 -10.02 24.91 9.12
N VAL A 166 -10.03 23.76 9.79
CA VAL A 166 -11.15 22.83 9.84
C VAL A 166 -11.40 22.39 11.29
N GLY A 167 -12.66 22.18 11.65
CA GLY A 167 -13.02 21.93 13.06
C GLY A 167 -12.60 20.56 13.59
N HIS A 168 -12.38 19.58 12.73
CA HIS A 168 -12.00 18.22 13.10
C HIS A 168 -10.48 18.01 13.23
N ARG A 169 -9.68 19.04 12.94
CA ARG A 169 -8.21 18.99 13.04
C ARG A 169 -7.68 20.04 13.99
N SER A 170 -6.65 19.69 14.75
CA SER A 170 -5.91 20.64 15.59
C SER A 170 -4.96 21.56 14.80
N ARG A 171 -4.64 21.19 13.57
CA ARG A 171 -3.78 21.95 12.64
C ARG A 171 -4.55 22.20 11.35
N PRO A 172 -4.38 23.35 10.70
CA PRO A 172 -5.01 23.61 9.41
C PRO A 172 -4.48 22.65 8.35
N LEU A 173 -5.32 22.33 7.38
CA LEU A 173 -4.94 21.60 6.17
C LEU A 173 -3.98 22.45 5.35
N ARG A 174 -2.97 21.81 4.76
CA ARG A 174 -2.06 22.44 3.80
C ARG A 174 -2.54 22.15 2.40
N LEU A 175 -2.60 23.21 1.59
CA LEU A 175 -3.11 23.18 0.24
C LEU A 175 -2.08 23.79 -0.72
N GLU A 176 -1.86 23.16 -1.84
CA GLU A 176 -1.05 23.69 -2.95
C GLU A 176 -1.93 23.93 -4.16
N ARG A 177 -1.99 25.19 -4.61
CA ARG A 177 -2.81 25.60 -5.75
C ARG A 177 -1.94 25.83 -6.97
N TRP A 178 -2.27 25.14 -8.05
CA TRP A 178 -1.67 25.27 -9.37
C TRP A 178 -2.72 25.83 -10.32
N ILE A 179 -2.65 27.13 -10.58
CA ILE A 179 -3.68 27.87 -11.32
C ILE A 179 -3.16 28.24 -12.70
N PRO A 180 -3.77 27.72 -13.78
CA PRO A 180 -3.37 28.07 -15.15
C PRO A 180 -3.71 29.53 -15.46
N GLN A 181 -2.93 30.14 -16.37
CA GLN A 181 -3.22 31.49 -16.87
C GLN A 181 -4.52 31.51 -17.68
N SER A 182 -4.83 30.43 -18.39
CA SER A 182 -6.05 30.27 -19.18
C SER A 182 -6.72 28.94 -18.79
N PRO A 183 -7.65 28.97 -17.83
CA PRO A 183 -8.41 27.78 -17.44
C PRO A 183 -9.27 27.25 -18.60
N ARG A 184 -9.51 25.95 -18.62
CA ARG A 184 -10.38 25.29 -19.57
C ARG A 184 -11.82 25.83 -19.50
N ALA A 185 -12.48 25.84 -20.65
CA ALA A 185 -13.84 26.33 -20.76
C ALA A 185 -14.89 25.45 -20.08
N ASP A 186 -14.58 24.15 -19.86
CA ASP A 186 -15.48 23.19 -19.22
C ASP A 186 -15.59 23.36 -17.69
N ARG A 187 -14.91 24.36 -17.13
CA ARG A 187 -14.92 24.72 -15.72
C ARG A 187 -14.57 23.58 -14.77
N THR A 188 -13.79 22.60 -15.24
CA THR A 188 -13.36 21.44 -14.45
C THR A 188 -12.02 21.74 -13.79
N TRP A 189 -11.88 21.37 -12.53
CA TRP A 189 -10.64 21.43 -11.76
C TRP A 189 -10.31 20.07 -11.14
N VAL A 190 -9.08 19.86 -10.73
CA VAL A 190 -8.59 18.59 -10.18
C VAL A 190 -8.23 18.76 -8.72
N LEU A 191 -8.80 17.90 -7.86
CA LEU A 191 -8.36 17.75 -6.46
C LEU A 191 -7.50 16.50 -6.37
N MET A 192 -6.23 16.69 -6.02
CA MET A 192 -5.24 15.63 -5.93
C MET A 192 -4.92 15.28 -4.48
N MET A 193 -4.97 13.99 -4.15
CA MET A 193 -4.76 13.44 -2.81
C MET A 193 -3.61 12.43 -2.80
N PRO A 194 -2.49 12.71 -2.09
CA PRO A 194 -1.41 11.75 -1.89
C PRO A 194 -1.85 10.51 -1.10
N GLY A 195 -1.06 9.45 -1.17
CA GLY A 195 -1.25 8.22 -0.40
C GLY A 195 -0.75 8.33 1.04
N LEU A 196 -0.68 7.19 1.73
CA LEU A 196 -0.06 7.09 3.05
C LEU A 196 1.42 7.41 2.94
N GLY A 197 1.89 8.34 3.79
CA GLY A 197 3.27 8.84 3.75
C GLY A 197 3.58 9.71 2.53
N GLY A 198 2.57 10.09 1.75
CA GLY A 198 2.75 10.89 0.56
C GLY A 198 3.04 12.36 0.87
N ASP A 199 4.00 12.93 0.13
CA ASP A 199 4.32 14.35 0.14
C ASP A 199 3.77 14.98 -1.15
N PRO A 200 3.11 16.16 -1.09
CA PRO A 200 2.66 16.90 -2.26
C PRO A 200 3.73 17.09 -3.35
N ASN A 201 4.98 17.24 -2.96
CA ASN A 201 6.12 17.38 -3.88
C ASN A 201 6.25 16.20 -4.87
N HIS A 202 5.84 15.01 -4.50
CA HIS A 202 5.88 13.83 -5.38
C HIS A 202 4.99 14.01 -6.62
N PHE A 203 4.00 14.90 -6.55
CA PHE A 203 3.02 15.14 -7.61
C PHE A 203 3.22 16.47 -8.35
N HIS A 204 4.23 17.27 -8.00
CA HIS A 204 4.47 18.57 -8.65
C HIS A 204 4.65 18.45 -10.16
N TRP A 205 5.27 17.39 -10.64
CA TRP A 205 5.42 17.14 -12.08
C TRP A 205 4.07 16.94 -12.78
N LEU A 206 3.13 16.24 -12.15
CA LEU A 206 1.80 15.96 -12.69
C LEU A 206 0.90 17.19 -12.55
N ALA A 207 0.89 17.82 -11.38
CA ALA A 207 0.13 19.04 -11.13
C ALA A 207 0.53 20.17 -12.10
N ARG A 208 1.84 20.33 -12.34
CA ARG A 208 2.35 21.28 -13.32
C ARG A 208 1.91 20.94 -14.74
N SER A 209 2.00 19.67 -15.13
CA SER A 209 1.58 19.22 -16.46
C SER A 209 0.09 19.45 -16.72
N LEU A 210 -0.74 19.18 -15.73
CA LEU A 210 -2.18 19.44 -15.77
C LEU A 210 -2.46 20.95 -15.84
N MET A 211 -1.81 21.74 -15.00
CA MET A 211 -1.92 23.20 -15.02
C MET A 211 -1.54 23.79 -16.39
N GLN A 212 -0.44 23.34 -16.99
CA GLN A 212 -0.03 23.75 -18.33
C GLN A 212 -1.03 23.33 -19.43
N ALA A 213 -1.78 22.26 -19.20
CA ALA A 213 -2.88 21.83 -20.05
C ALA A 213 -4.21 22.57 -19.78
N GLY A 214 -4.18 23.58 -18.90
CA GLY A 214 -5.34 24.42 -18.55
C GLY A 214 -6.21 23.90 -17.40
N TRP A 215 -5.77 22.86 -16.69
CA TRP A 215 -6.50 22.32 -15.52
C TRP A 215 -6.06 23.05 -14.26
N PRO A 216 -6.95 23.75 -13.53
CA PRO A 216 -6.66 24.15 -12.16
C PRO A 216 -6.47 22.91 -11.29
N VAL A 217 -5.41 22.86 -10.48
CA VAL A 217 -5.13 21.73 -9.60
C VAL A 217 -4.98 22.21 -8.17
N LEU A 218 -5.61 21.50 -7.25
CA LEU A 218 -5.40 21.61 -5.80
C LEU A 218 -4.79 20.31 -5.30
N VAL A 219 -3.64 20.36 -4.64
CA VAL A 219 -3.07 19.20 -3.93
C VAL A 219 -3.37 19.38 -2.46
N LEU A 220 -4.02 18.38 -1.86
CA LEU A 220 -4.42 18.35 -0.46
C LEU A 220 -3.49 17.45 0.33
N GLU A 221 -2.77 17.98 1.30
CA GLU A 221 -2.03 17.19 2.28
C GLU A 221 -2.96 16.79 3.44
N HIS A 222 -2.92 15.51 3.81
CA HIS A 222 -3.74 14.95 4.89
C HIS A 222 -2.90 14.74 6.16
N PRO A 223 -2.97 15.60 7.17
CA PRO A 223 -2.28 15.42 8.43
C PRO A 223 -2.63 14.07 9.10
N GLY A 224 -1.65 13.41 9.69
CA GLY A 224 -1.84 12.10 10.34
C GLY A 224 -1.71 10.89 9.41
N SER A 225 -1.67 11.12 8.08
CA SER A 225 -1.33 10.11 7.08
C SER A 225 -0.30 10.61 6.06
N ASP A 226 0.29 11.75 6.31
CA ASP A 226 1.34 12.41 5.54
C ASP A 226 2.74 11.80 5.78
N ALA A 227 3.76 12.34 5.14
CA ALA A 227 5.14 11.89 5.30
C ALA A 227 5.63 12.02 6.76
N ALA A 228 5.24 13.08 7.46
CA ALA A 228 5.63 13.30 8.85
C ALA A 228 4.98 12.27 9.80
N ALA A 229 3.74 11.89 9.53
CA ALA A 229 3.03 10.87 10.28
C ALA A 229 3.69 9.49 10.12
N VAL A 230 4.01 9.09 8.88
CA VAL A 230 4.70 7.83 8.62
C VAL A 230 6.11 7.84 9.19
N GLN A 231 6.84 8.94 9.10
CA GLN A 231 8.14 9.07 9.75
C GLN A 231 8.01 8.93 11.28
N GLY A 232 7.02 9.58 11.89
CA GLY A 232 6.75 9.45 13.33
C GLY A 232 6.39 8.02 13.75
N LEU A 233 5.65 7.29 12.91
CA LEU A 233 5.38 5.87 13.09
C LEU A 233 6.66 5.04 13.03
N LEU A 234 7.50 5.24 12.00
CA LEU A 234 8.76 4.53 11.84
C LEU A 234 9.76 4.79 12.98
N GLU A 235 9.72 5.99 13.54
CA GLU A 235 10.56 6.38 14.68
C GLU A 235 9.93 6.00 16.04
N GLY A 236 8.76 5.38 16.06
CA GLY A 236 8.07 4.99 17.28
C GLY A 236 7.50 6.15 18.10
N ARG A 237 7.35 7.33 17.51
CA ARG A 237 6.81 8.51 18.19
C ARG A 237 5.28 8.59 18.19
N GLN A 238 4.64 7.87 17.29
CA GLN A 238 3.18 7.79 17.17
C GLN A 238 2.74 6.45 16.63
N SER A 239 1.47 6.08 16.91
CA SER A 239 0.79 4.92 16.32
C SER A 239 0.01 5.35 15.07
N PHE A 240 -0.34 4.39 14.23
CA PHE A 240 -1.23 4.58 13.10
C PHE A 240 -2.56 3.86 13.37
N ASP A 241 -3.64 4.62 13.37
CA ASP A 241 -5.01 4.11 13.37
C ASP A 241 -5.58 4.33 11.96
N GLY A 242 -5.67 3.25 11.21
CA GLY A 242 -6.08 3.32 9.81
C GLY A 242 -7.51 3.81 9.65
N ALA A 243 -8.42 3.36 10.52
CA ALA A 243 -9.82 3.75 10.46
C ALA A 243 -10.01 5.24 10.79
N ALA A 244 -9.31 5.76 11.80
CA ALA A 244 -9.31 7.17 12.11
C ALA A 244 -8.69 7.99 10.98
N ALA A 245 -7.55 7.56 10.44
CA ALA A 245 -6.90 8.24 9.33
C ALA A 245 -7.82 8.35 8.09
N LEU A 246 -8.57 7.30 7.77
CA LEU A 246 -9.49 7.33 6.63
C LEU A 246 -10.68 8.25 6.87
N ARG A 247 -11.31 8.21 8.07
CA ARG A 247 -12.38 9.16 8.45
C ARG A 247 -11.92 10.59 8.31
N ASP A 248 -10.76 10.88 8.85
CA ASP A 248 -10.18 12.21 8.83
C ASP A 248 -9.89 12.68 7.40
N ARG A 249 -9.43 11.79 6.51
CA ARG A 249 -9.21 12.10 5.09
C ARG A 249 -10.52 12.43 4.36
N LEU A 250 -11.59 11.69 4.63
CA LEU A 250 -12.91 11.97 4.08
C LEU A 250 -13.44 13.32 4.59
N ALA A 251 -13.28 13.61 5.87
CA ALA A 251 -13.65 14.92 6.44
C ALA A 251 -12.81 16.07 5.87
N ASP A 252 -11.51 15.88 5.68
CA ASP A 252 -10.62 16.86 5.02
C ASP A 252 -11.09 17.16 3.60
N LEU A 253 -11.41 16.12 2.84
CA LEU A 253 -11.92 16.25 1.47
C LEU A 253 -13.23 17.02 1.44
N ALA A 254 -14.20 16.66 2.28
CA ALA A 254 -15.49 17.35 2.38
C ALA A 254 -15.30 18.84 2.71
N ALA A 255 -14.47 19.16 3.70
CA ALA A 255 -14.19 20.55 4.08
C ALA A 255 -13.55 21.38 2.96
N VAL A 256 -12.67 20.77 2.16
CA VAL A 256 -12.06 21.44 0.99
C VAL A 256 -13.11 21.72 -0.09
N LEU A 257 -13.99 20.76 -0.37
CA LEU A 257 -15.05 20.93 -1.36
C LEU A 257 -16.06 22.00 -0.95
N GLU A 258 -16.47 22.01 0.32
CA GLU A 258 -17.32 23.07 0.88
C GLU A 258 -16.66 24.44 0.80
N ALA A 259 -15.36 24.53 1.16
CA ALA A 259 -14.62 25.80 1.07
C ALA A 259 -14.53 26.29 -0.39
N GLN A 260 -14.38 25.40 -1.35
CA GLN A 260 -14.41 25.77 -2.77
C GLN A 260 -15.81 26.21 -3.21
N GLN A 261 -16.87 25.55 -2.77
CA GLN A 261 -18.25 25.97 -3.06
C GLN A 261 -18.56 27.37 -2.51
N ARG A 262 -18.05 27.71 -1.32
CA ARG A 262 -18.16 29.07 -0.76
C ARG A 262 -17.27 30.11 -1.45
N GLY A 263 -16.35 29.67 -2.32
CA GLY A 263 -15.40 30.56 -3.01
C GLY A 263 -14.15 30.89 -2.20
N ASP A 264 -13.95 30.29 -1.02
CA ASP A 264 -12.82 30.58 -0.12
C ASP A 264 -11.46 30.20 -0.74
N LEU A 265 -11.43 29.18 -1.61
CA LEU A 265 -10.19 28.68 -2.20
C LEU A 265 -9.81 29.39 -3.50
N ASN A 266 -10.72 30.14 -4.13
CA ASN A 266 -10.47 30.85 -5.38
C ASN A 266 -9.87 29.97 -6.50
N ILE A 267 -10.40 28.73 -6.67
CA ILE A 267 -10.01 27.84 -7.74
C ILE A 267 -10.98 28.05 -8.90
N PRO A 268 -10.48 28.32 -10.12
CA PRO A 268 -11.36 28.43 -11.29
C PRO A 268 -12.03 27.08 -11.59
N GLY A 269 -13.36 27.04 -11.57
CA GLY A 269 -14.12 25.85 -11.92
C GLY A 269 -15.16 25.46 -10.88
N THR A 270 -16.16 24.69 -11.32
CA THR A 270 -17.28 24.23 -10.49
C THR A 270 -17.37 22.71 -10.45
N GLU A 271 -16.82 22.04 -11.47
CA GLU A 271 -16.82 20.58 -11.61
C GLU A 271 -15.48 20.01 -11.11
N VAL A 272 -15.51 19.06 -10.17
CA VAL A 272 -14.29 18.46 -9.62
C VAL A 272 -14.01 17.09 -10.22
N VAL A 273 -12.75 16.83 -10.56
CA VAL A 273 -12.21 15.49 -10.75
C VAL A 273 -11.39 15.14 -9.51
N LEU A 274 -11.74 14.05 -8.85
CA LEU A 274 -10.96 13.53 -7.73
C LEU A 274 -9.83 12.66 -8.27
N MET A 275 -8.59 13.02 -7.96
CA MET A 275 -7.41 12.26 -8.34
C MET A 275 -6.67 11.84 -7.08
N GLY A 276 -6.47 10.54 -6.91
CA GLY A 276 -5.80 10.03 -5.72
C GLY A 276 -4.71 9.01 -6.05
N HIS A 277 -3.67 8.99 -5.23
CA HIS A 277 -2.64 7.96 -5.27
C HIS A 277 -2.80 7.05 -4.06
N SER A 278 -2.76 5.72 -4.28
CA SER A 278 -2.80 4.73 -3.20
C SER A 278 -3.99 4.98 -2.24
N LEU A 279 -3.76 5.29 -0.96
CA LEU A 279 -4.80 5.65 0.01
C LEU A 279 -5.64 6.87 -0.44
N GLY A 280 -5.06 7.79 -1.22
CA GLY A 280 -5.79 8.89 -1.83
C GLY A 280 -6.81 8.43 -2.87
N ALA A 281 -6.50 7.38 -3.64
CA ALA A 281 -7.44 6.77 -4.58
C ALA A 281 -8.61 6.11 -3.85
N LEU A 282 -8.33 5.37 -2.77
CA LEU A 282 -9.37 4.81 -1.91
C LEU A 282 -10.27 5.91 -1.34
N THR A 283 -9.68 7.01 -0.84
CA THR A 283 -10.43 8.17 -0.34
C THR A 283 -11.37 8.73 -1.42
N ALA A 284 -10.88 8.88 -2.66
CA ALA A 284 -11.67 9.38 -3.78
C ALA A 284 -12.84 8.44 -4.14
N LEU A 285 -12.61 7.13 -4.16
CA LEU A 285 -13.64 6.12 -4.45
C LEU A 285 -14.75 6.13 -3.40
N LEU A 286 -14.39 6.14 -2.12
CA LEU A 286 -15.36 6.18 -1.02
C LEU A 286 -16.18 7.48 -1.03
N ALA A 287 -15.53 8.63 -1.23
CA ALA A 287 -16.21 9.91 -1.35
C ALA A 287 -17.15 9.99 -2.57
N SER A 288 -16.94 9.16 -3.57
CA SER A 288 -17.77 9.08 -4.78
C SER A 288 -18.95 8.10 -4.66
N GLY A 289 -19.24 7.62 -3.44
CA GLY A 289 -20.37 6.75 -3.18
C GLY A 289 -20.12 5.27 -3.48
N ALA A 290 -18.86 4.85 -3.54
CA ALA A 290 -18.52 3.42 -3.63
C ALA A 290 -18.88 2.71 -2.32
N GLU A 291 -19.97 1.94 -2.35
CA GLU A 291 -20.44 1.22 -1.17
C GLU A 291 -19.56 0.02 -0.84
N LEU A 292 -19.35 -0.22 0.45
CA LEU A 292 -18.58 -1.36 0.92
C LEU A 292 -19.34 -2.67 0.73
N VAL A 293 -18.62 -3.68 0.27
CA VAL A 293 -19.18 -5.03 0.18
C VAL A 293 -19.11 -5.71 1.55
N PRO A 294 -20.22 -6.25 2.08
CA PRO A 294 -20.25 -6.98 3.35
C PRO A 294 -19.24 -8.14 3.38
N GLY A 295 -18.82 -8.57 4.58
CA GLY A 295 -17.92 -9.72 4.76
C GLY A 295 -16.43 -9.37 4.72
N MET A 296 -16.05 -8.13 4.94
CA MET A 296 -14.66 -7.69 4.94
C MET A 296 -13.79 -8.45 5.95
N ALA A 297 -14.30 -8.73 7.16
CA ALA A 297 -13.56 -9.47 8.19
C ALA A 297 -13.13 -10.86 7.71
N GLN A 298 -14.04 -11.59 7.03
CA GLN A 298 -13.72 -12.92 6.48
C GLN A 298 -12.71 -12.85 5.35
N ARG A 299 -12.82 -11.80 4.49
CA ARG A 299 -11.84 -11.59 3.42
C ARG A 299 -10.45 -11.24 3.98
N CYS A 300 -10.40 -10.44 5.02
CA CYS A 300 -9.14 -10.15 5.73
C CYS A 300 -8.53 -11.40 6.35
N GLU A 301 -9.32 -12.20 7.06
CA GLU A 301 -8.84 -13.46 7.62
C GLU A 301 -8.26 -14.37 6.52
N ALA A 302 -8.96 -14.52 5.41
CA ALA A 302 -8.50 -15.34 4.28
C ALA A 302 -7.23 -14.75 3.60
N ALA A 303 -7.14 -13.45 3.41
CA ALA A 303 -6.01 -12.79 2.78
C ALA A 303 -4.75 -12.84 3.68
N LEU A 304 -4.94 -12.70 4.99
CA LEU A 304 -3.85 -12.71 5.97
C LEU A 304 -3.44 -14.12 6.43
N ALA A 305 -4.22 -15.16 6.11
CA ALA A 305 -3.90 -16.57 6.41
C ALA A 305 -2.71 -17.14 5.62
N GLY A 306 -1.88 -16.33 5.05
CA GLY A 306 -0.68 -16.70 4.32
C GLY A 306 0.35 -15.59 4.40
N LEU A 307 1.50 -15.78 3.74
CA LEU A 307 2.47 -14.68 3.60
C LEU A 307 1.90 -13.65 2.59
N PRO A 308 1.37 -12.49 3.03
CA PRO A 308 0.77 -11.49 2.14
C PRO A 308 1.84 -10.66 1.39
N LEU A 309 2.95 -11.31 0.98
CA LEU A 309 4.10 -10.63 0.37
C LEU A 309 3.88 -10.30 -1.11
N THR A 310 2.81 -10.78 -1.69
CA THR A 310 2.47 -10.51 -3.10
C THR A 310 1.57 -9.29 -3.29
N ASN A 311 0.88 -8.87 -2.22
CA ASN A 311 0.02 -7.69 -2.19
C ASN A 311 0.03 -7.07 -0.79
N LEU A 312 0.94 -6.13 -0.55
CA LEU A 312 1.07 -5.49 0.76
C LEU A 312 -0.10 -4.57 1.11
N SER A 313 -0.90 -4.15 0.13
CA SER A 313 -2.07 -3.33 0.39
C SER A 313 -3.16 -4.06 1.19
N GLU A 314 -3.20 -5.39 1.15
CA GLU A 314 -4.16 -6.19 1.94
C GLU A 314 -4.04 -5.92 3.43
N LEU A 315 -2.80 -5.79 3.94
CA LEU A 315 -2.57 -5.41 5.33
C LEU A 315 -3.22 -4.05 5.66
N LEU A 316 -3.00 -3.06 4.79
CA LEU A 316 -3.57 -1.73 4.98
C LEU A 316 -5.09 -1.74 4.83
N GLN A 317 -5.64 -2.48 3.87
CA GLN A 317 -7.10 -2.61 3.69
C GLN A 317 -7.75 -3.20 4.94
N CYS A 318 -7.14 -4.21 5.55
CA CYS A 318 -7.66 -4.82 6.77
C CYS A 318 -7.59 -3.88 7.97
N GLU A 319 -6.52 -3.09 8.10
CA GLU A 319 -6.40 -2.07 9.13
C GLU A 319 -7.45 -0.97 8.98
N LEU A 320 -7.65 -0.45 7.75
CA LEU A 320 -8.66 0.55 7.44
C LEU A 320 -10.08 0.06 7.76
N ALA A 321 -10.33 -1.24 7.60
CA ALA A 321 -11.64 -1.87 7.83
C ALA A 321 -11.88 -2.31 9.28
N ALA A 322 -10.87 -2.33 10.14
CA ALA A 322 -10.98 -2.75 11.54
C ALA A 322 -11.88 -1.84 12.38
N GLY A 323 -11.97 -0.57 12.03
CA GLY A 323 -12.95 0.37 12.60
C GLY A 323 -14.26 0.30 11.81
N ARG A 324 -15.37 0.03 12.45
CA ARG A 324 -16.73 -0.09 11.87
C ARG A 324 -17.26 1.09 11.04
N VAL A 325 -16.41 1.99 10.57
CA VAL A 325 -16.79 3.28 10.00
C VAL A 325 -16.14 3.48 8.63
N LEU A 326 -16.49 2.61 7.71
CA LEU A 326 -16.36 2.92 6.29
C LEU A 326 -17.74 3.38 5.73
N ASP A 327 -18.59 3.96 6.56
CA ASP A 327 -19.79 4.63 6.07
C ASP A 327 -19.32 5.85 5.25
N GLY A 328 -19.39 5.72 3.96
CA GLY A 328 -19.05 6.81 3.05
C GLY A 328 -19.95 8.02 3.37
N ASN A 329 -19.38 9.14 3.73
CA ASN A 329 -20.08 10.40 3.65
C ASN A 329 -20.35 10.64 2.17
N GLU A 330 -21.60 10.42 1.74
CA GLU A 330 -22.01 10.82 0.41
C GLU A 330 -21.75 12.33 0.29
N MET A 331 -20.99 12.71 -0.71
CA MET A 331 -20.83 14.10 -1.08
C MET A 331 -22.19 14.65 -1.55
N ASP A 332 -22.50 15.90 -1.21
CA ASP A 332 -23.73 16.58 -1.70
C ASP A 332 -23.83 16.58 -3.23
N SER A 333 -22.70 16.48 -3.93
CA SER A 333 -22.62 16.34 -5.37
C SER A 333 -21.52 15.36 -5.76
N LEU A 334 -21.83 14.43 -6.68
CA LEU A 334 -20.83 13.50 -7.19
C LEU A 334 -19.75 14.23 -7.99
N PRO A 335 -18.48 13.80 -7.91
CA PRO A 335 -17.43 14.34 -8.75
C PRO A 335 -17.69 13.97 -10.22
N ARG A 336 -17.12 14.75 -11.13
CA ARG A 336 -17.22 14.50 -12.57
C ARG A 336 -16.55 13.20 -12.99
N ALA A 337 -15.48 12.82 -12.32
CA ALA A 337 -14.74 11.56 -12.53
C ALA A 337 -13.80 11.28 -11.35
N VAL A 338 -13.36 10.03 -11.25
CA VAL A 338 -12.27 9.60 -10.36
C VAL A 338 -11.08 9.11 -11.17
N VAL A 339 -9.88 9.52 -10.76
CA VAL A 339 -8.62 9.01 -11.28
C VAL A 339 -7.83 8.38 -10.13
N GLY A 340 -7.67 7.07 -10.17
CA GLY A 340 -6.90 6.32 -9.18
C GLY A 340 -5.52 5.96 -9.72
N LEU A 341 -4.46 6.47 -9.07
CA LEU A 341 -3.08 6.14 -9.37
C LEU A 341 -2.60 5.11 -8.35
N ASN A 342 -2.23 3.93 -8.80
CA ASN A 342 -1.83 2.82 -7.91
C ASN A 342 -2.84 2.62 -6.76
N GLY A 343 -4.13 2.74 -7.08
CA GLY A 343 -5.22 2.57 -6.12
C GLY A 343 -5.34 1.12 -5.66
N PHE A 344 -5.97 0.91 -4.52
CA PHE A 344 -6.24 -0.40 -3.97
C PHE A 344 -7.65 -0.47 -3.39
N GLY A 345 -8.14 -1.68 -3.15
CA GLY A 345 -9.48 -1.95 -2.63
C GLY A 345 -10.02 -3.31 -3.04
N GLY A 346 -9.16 -4.21 -3.51
CA GLY A 346 -9.53 -5.55 -3.96
C GLY A 346 -10.25 -6.38 -2.89
N LEU A 347 -9.91 -6.19 -1.61
CA LEU A 347 -10.64 -6.79 -0.50
C LEU A 347 -11.94 -6.05 -0.14
N ILE A 348 -11.97 -4.73 -0.36
CA ILE A 348 -13.12 -3.90 -0.05
C ILE A 348 -14.22 -4.12 -1.09
N TRP A 349 -13.84 -4.15 -2.36
CA TRP A 349 -14.72 -4.38 -3.52
C TRP A 349 -14.27 -5.60 -4.32
N PRO A 350 -14.51 -6.82 -3.81
CA PRO A 350 -14.19 -8.04 -4.55
C PRO A 350 -15.02 -8.10 -5.83
N HIS A 351 -14.55 -8.88 -6.80
CA HIS A 351 -15.28 -9.11 -8.05
C HIS A 351 -16.78 -9.32 -7.80
N ARG A 352 -17.62 -8.52 -8.48
CA ARG A 352 -19.09 -8.47 -8.35
C ARG A 352 -19.56 -7.65 -7.14
N ALA A 353 -18.96 -6.49 -6.89
CA ALA A 353 -19.59 -5.48 -6.03
C ALA A 353 -21.01 -5.21 -6.52
N SER A 354 -21.93 -5.09 -5.57
CA SER A 354 -23.36 -5.00 -5.89
C SER A 354 -23.77 -3.65 -6.52
N ARG A 355 -22.92 -2.65 -6.53
CA ARG A 355 -23.21 -1.32 -7.05
C ARG A 355 -21.99 -0.74 -7.76
N ALA A 356 -22.15 -0.53 -9.05
CA ALA A 356 -21.16 0.17 -9.86
C ALA A 356 -21.14 1.67 -9.51
N LEU A 357 -19.97 2.30 -9.69
CA LEU A 357 -19.88 3.75 -9.64
C LEU A 357 -20.59 4.34 -10.87
N SER A 358 -21.46 5.31 -10.65
CA SER A 358 -22.21 6.01 -11.71
C SER A 358 -21.40 7.09 -12.45
N ILE A 359 -20.12 7.23 -12.10
CA ILE A 359 -19.21 8.25 -12.65
C ILE A 359 -18.01 7.60 -13.36
N PRO A 360 -17.41 8.30 -14.35
CA PRO A 360 -16.22 7.80 -15.03
C PRO A 360 -15.08 7.49 -14.08
N LEU A 361 -14.48 6.32 -14.22
CA LEU A 361 -13.34 5.85 -13.43
C LEU A 361 -12.15 5.54 -14.34
N LEU A 362 -11.01 6.18 -14.07
CA LEU A 362 -9.72 5.85 -14.66
C LEU A 362 -8.79 5.29 -13.59
N MET A 363 -8.31 4.08 -13.81
CA MET A 363 -7.30 3.45 -12.94
C MET A 363 -5.97 3.35 -13.68
N VAL A 364 -4.89 3.76 -13.01
CA VAL A 364 -3.52 3.66 -13.49
C VAL A 364 -2.72 2.84 -12.50
N GLY A 365 -2.06 1.79 -12.96
CA GLY A 365 -1.25 0.89 -12.14
C GLY A 365 0.18 0.76 -12.66
N GLY A 366 1.13 0.61 -11.76
CA GLY A 366 2.52 0.30 -12.08
C GLY A 366 2.70 -1.21 -12.29
N THR A 367 3.32 -1.62 -13.41
CA THR A 367 3.53 -3.04 -13.74
C THR A 367 4.48 -3.79 -12.79
N LEU A 368 5.27 -3.07 -12.02
CA LEU A 368 6.21 -3.61 -11.03
C LEU A 368 5.82 -3.26 -9.58
N ASP A 369 4.58 -2.80 -9.37
CA ASP A 369 4.09 -2.47 -8.05
C ASP A 369 3.80 -3.75 -7.25
N LEU A 370 4.48 -3.92 -6.13
CA LEU A 370 4.29 -5.01 -5.17
C LEU A 370 3.45 -4.58 -3.96
N ILE A 371 3.19 -3.28 -3.82
CA ILE A 371 2.36 -2.76 -2.74
C ILE A 371 0.90 -2.83 -3.15
N THR A 372 0.60 -2.36 -4.37
CA THR A 372 -0.74 -2.40 -4.97
C THR A 372 -0.67 -3.04 -6.35
N PRO A 373 -0.48 -4.36 -6.43
CA PRO A 373 -0.26 -5.05 -7.71
C PRO A 373 -1.46 -4.87 -8.64
N PRO A 374 -1.26 -4.49 -9.91
CA PRO A 374 -2.34 -4.06 -10.78
C PRO A 374 -3.37 -5.15 -11.08
N LEU A 375 -3.00 -6.42 -11.06
CA LEU A 375 -3.92 -7.53 -11.31
C LEU A 375 -4.93 -7.65 -10.16
N ASP A 376 -4.45 -7.60 -8.93
CA ASP A 376 -5.26 -7.87 -7.75
C ASP A 376 -5.97 -6.60 -7.24
N GLU A 377 -5.47 -5.43 -7.64
CA GLU A 377 -5.99 -4.15 -7.21
C GLU A 377 -6.65 -3.36 -8.35
N GLN A 378 -5.94 -2.65 -9.20
CA GLN A 378 -6.57 -1.72 -10.16
C GLN A 378 -7.52 -2.43 -11.15
N LEU A 379 -7.13 -3.58 -11.68
CA LEU A 379 -7.98 -4.33 -12.61
C LEU A 379 -9.14 -5.02 -11.89
N ALA A 380 -8.92 -5.51 -10.67
CA ALA A 380 -9.98 -6.06 -9.84
C ALA A 380 -11.02 -4.99 -9.47
N LEU A 381 -10.57 -3.78 -9.13
CA LEU A 381 -11.44 -2.64 -8.85
C LEU A 381 -12.26 -2.23 -10.08
N LEU A 382 -11.64 -2.16 -11.26
CA LEU A 382 -12.37 -1.88 -12.50
C LEU A 382 -13.45 -2.93 -12.76
N ALA A 383 -13.14 -4.20 -12.58
CA ALA A 383 -14.11 -5.28 -12.76
C ALA A 383 -15.22 -5.28 -11.70
N GLY A 384 -14.94 -4.76 -10.49
CA GLY A 384 -15.89 -4.69 -9.38
C GLY A 384 -16.76 -3.44 -9.37
N LEU A 385 -16.23 -2.30 -9.83
CA LEU A 385 -16.87 -0.99 -9.72
C LEU A 385 -17.35 -0.40 -11.05
N ALA A 386 -16.86 -0.89 -12.20
CA ALA A 386 -17.33 -0.43 -13.49
C ALA A 386 -18.71 -1.03 -13.83
N GLU A 387 -19.61 -0.21 -14.35
CA GLU A 387 -20.78 -0.75 -15.04
C GLU A 387 -20.30 -1.56 -16.23
N HIS A 388 -20.79 -2.78 -16.36
CA HIS A 388 -20.57 -3.53 -17.59
C HIS A 388 -21.31 -2.80 -18.73
N PRO A 389 -20.64 -2.52 -19.85
CA PRO A 389 -21.28 -1.93 -21.01
C PRO A 389 -22.33 -2.84 -21.60
#